data_41a085baa85e8a7ea7068f2554dbfa54
#
_entry.id   41a085baa85e8a7ea7068f2554dbfa54
#
_cell.length_a   1.000
_cell.length_b   1.000
_cell.length_c   1.000
_cell.angle_alpha   90.00
_cell.angle_beta   90.00
_cell.angle_gamma   90.00
#
_symmetry.space_group_name_H-M   'P 1'
#
loop_
_entity.id
_entity.type
_entity.pdbx_description
1 polymer ?
#
loop_
_entity_poly.entity_id
_entity_poly.type
_entity_poly.pdbx_seq_one_letter_code
_entity_poly.pdbx_strand_id
1 'polypeptide(L)'
;GYRKYNKSGRAFKVLIPIGGYSVKYRVILPKDHLEEMKHLSNNVFSWALASGVIFAQDYTGAPNRGPWSGKALRVGIHQNLGDITKKLDQKIDQYFEMHLPQNPTSPGSITFMDFFVPAIANITNALLVGEKLASEPEWIRQTCDFAVNRYKSADDVRAWPPYLARAVAPMIPSVRRLRQSRSYVKAQLTPMYEGLKRRELLSSNEKAKYRKGTFGYEWLWGGAPDDVTLDDFSDTMMRTLIASIHTTAKTISVALVDMLTQTQYLDELRAEARDAILPNGSIDIDRLFKLDCFLKESQRLTPVFLLTMNRIVTQPYTFKVSGTHVPVGTMTTAATAAIATDPDTFGDDSSEFDGHRFMRLREDNKSGESAFKMGMATEDSLGFGLGSQACPGRFFAVNQMKLMLAKFLTRWDMTLE
;
A
#
# COMPACT_ATOMS: atom_id res chain seq x y z
N GLY A 1 0.62 -11.23 -24.31
CA GLY A 1 0.25 -9.82 -24.50
C GLY A 1 1.43 -8.91 -24.44
N TYR A 2 2.13 -8.86 -23.31
CA TYR A 2 3.25 -7.94 -23.05
C TYR A 2 4.35 -8.06 -24.13
N ARG A 3 4.95 -9.24 -24.29
CA ARG A 3 6.02 -9.48 -25.28
C ARG A 3 5.61 -9.19 -26.71
N LYS A 4 4.33 -9.52 -27.09
CA LYS A 4 3.84 -9.37 -28.47
C LYS A 4 3.44 -7.95 -28.83
N TYR A 5 2.88 -7.19 -27.89
CA TYR A 5 2.29 -5.88 -28.14
C TYR A 5 3.00 -4.75 -27.42
N ASN A 6 3.15 -4.82 -26.09
CA ASN A 6 3.73 -3.69 -25.34
C ASN A 6 5.19 -3.43 -25.73
N LYS A 7 6.01 -4.47 -25.95
CA LYS A 7 7.39 -4.31 -26.41
C LYS A 7 7.51 -3.67 -27.82
N SER A 8 6.44 -3.69 -28.60
CA SER A 8 6.38 -2.99 -29.90
C SER A 8 5.64 -1.65 -29.80
N GLY A 9 5.51 -1.06 -28.60
CA GLY A 9 4.87 0.22 -28.36
C GLY A 9 3.33 0.19 -28.50
N ARG A 10 2.71 -0.98 -28.63
CA ARG A 10 1.27 -1.13 -28.84
C ARG A 10 0.53 -1.51 -27.57
N ALA A 11 -0.57 -0.81 -27.27
CA ALA A 11 -1.51 -1.21 -26.26
C ALA A 11 -2.34 -2.43 -26.71
N PHE A 12 -2.82 -3.25 -25.77
CA PHE A 12 -3.72 -4.37 -26.06
C PHE A 12 -4.83 -4.47 -25.03
N LYS A 13 -5.94 -5.08 -25.44
CA LYS A 13 -7.09 -5.29 -24.55
C LYS A 13 -7.02 -6.67 -23.91
N VAL A 14 -7.28 -6.72 -22.61
CA VAL A 14 -7.45 -7.96 -21.86
C VAL A 14 -8.86 -7.99 -21.30
N LEU A 15 -9.52 -9.13 -21.50
CA LEU A 15 -10.78 -9.43 -20.87
C LEU A 15 -10.50 -9.82 -19.43
N ILE A 16 -10.93 -9.00 -18.47
CA ILE A 16 -10.84 -9.36 -17.07
C ILE A 16 -12.25 -9.71 -16.62
N PRO A 17 -12.50 -10.98 -16.27
CA PRO A 17 -13.75 -11.36 -15.67
C PRO A 17 -13.90 -10.60 -14.35
N ILE A 18 -14.82 -9.67 -14.33
CA ILE A 18 -15.16 -8.92 -13.12
C ILE A 18 -16.42 -9.55 -12.53
N GLY A 19 -16.38 -10.86 -12.22
CA GLY A 19 -17.51 -11.63 -11.73
C GLY A 19 -18.56 -11.98 -12.79
N GLY A 20 -19.28 -13.06 -12.60
CA GLY A 20 -20.11 -13.87 -13.51
C GLY A 20 -20.81 -13.22 -14.70
N TYR A 21 -21.38 -12.03 -14.58
CA TYR A 21 -22.12 -11.37 -15.65
C TYR A 21 -21.51 -10.06 -16.16
N SER A 22 -20.43 -9.58 -15.54
CA SER A 22 -19.76 -8.33 -15.94
C SER A 22 -18.37 -8.59 -16.47
N VAL A 23 -18.24 -8.54 -17.78
CA VAL A 23 -16.95 -8.57 -18.45
C VAL A 23 -16.57 -7.15 -18.84
N LYS A 24 -15.42 -6.68 -18.35
CA LYS A 24 -14.87 -5.39 -18.78
C LYS A 24 -13.48 -5.57 -19.36
N TYR A 25 -13.23 -4.90 -20.46
CA TYR A 25 -11.90 -4.83 -21.03
C TYR A 25 -11.05 -3.85 -20.23
N ARG A 26 -9.80 -4.25 -19.98
CA ARG A 26 -8.74 -3.32 -19.59
C ARG A 26 -7.77 -3.16 -20.74
N VAL A 27 -7.35 -1.94 -20.98
CA VAL A 27 -6.30 -1.62 -21.93
C VAL A 27 -4.97 -1.63 -21.20
N ILE A 28 -4.11 -2.58 -21.55
CA ILE A 28 -2.76 -2.66 -21.02
C ILE A 28 -1.89 -1.72 -21.84
N LEU A 29 -1.39 -0.68 -21.19
CA LEU A 29 -0.53 0.32 -21.80
C LEU A 29 0.92 -0.16 -21.84
N PRO A 30 1.67 0.15 -22.92
CA PRO A 30 3.13 -0.03 -22.94
C PRO A 30 3.83 0.83 -21.88
N LYS A 31 5.04 0.41 -21.51
CA LYS A 31 5.87 1.13 -20.53
C LYS A 31 6.09 2.60 -20.93
N ASP A 32 6.38 2.87 -22.20
CA ASP A 32 6.66 4.23 -22.71
C ASP A 32 5.50 5.21 -22.52
N HIS A 33 4.26 4.71 -22.39
CA HIS A 33 3.09 5.55 -22.13
C HIS A 33 3.01 6.00 -20.66
N LEU A 34 3.71 5.31 -19.75
CA LEU A 34 3.67 5.59 -18.32
C LEU A 34 4.33 6.92 -17.99
N GLU A 35 5.35 7.32 -18.78
CA GLU A 35 6.01 8.61 -18.63
C GLU A 35 5.02 9.77 -18.85
N GLU A 36 4.21 9.72 -19.90
CA GLU A 36 3.14 10.72 -20.09
C GLU A 36 2.07 10.60 -18.99
N MET A 37 1.64 9.38 -18.68
CA MET A 37 0.54 9.12 -17.75
C MET A 37 0.84 9.58 -16.32
N LYS A 38 2.11 9.56 -15.87
CA LYS A 38 2.49 9.98 -14.51
C LYS A 38 2.25 11.47 -14.24
N HIS A 39 2.23 12.29 -15.30
CA HIS A 39 2.01 13.74 -15.22
C HIS A 39 0.54 14.14 -15.40
N LEU A 40 -0.30 13.23 -15.86
CA LEU A 40 -1.71 13.54 -16.11
C LEU A 40 -2.51 13.67 -14.81
N SER A 41 -3.41 14.65 -14.80
CA SER A 41 -4.28 14.89 -13.64
C SER A 41 -5.36 13.81 -13.50
N ASN A 42 -5.94 13.71 -12.29
CA ASN A 42 -7.12 12.88 -12.03
C ASN A 42 -8.34 13.24 -12.89
N ASN A 43 -8.36 14.48 -13.44
CA ASN A 43 -9.44 14.94 -14.31
C ASN A 43 -9.31 14.39 -15.76
N VAL A 44 -8.20 13.71 -16.08
CA VAL A 44 -8.00 13.06 -17.38
C VAL A 44 -7.91 11.54 -17.20
N PHE A 45 -7.16 11.08 -16.20
CA PHE A 45 -6.98 9.66 -15.84
C PHE A 45 -7.30 9.44 -14.36
N SER A 46 -8.53 9.04 -14.06
CA SER A 46 -9.04 8.94 -12.69
C SER A 46 -8.78 7.57 -12.07
N TRP A 47 -7.96 7.55 -11.02
CA TRP A 47 -7.83 6.39 -10.15
C TRP A 47 -9.08 6.17 -9.28
N ALA A 48 -9.73 7.24 -8.82
CA ALA A 48 -10.91 7.14 -7.98
C ALA A 48 -12.04 6.40 -8.70
N LEU A 49 -12.32 6.74 -9.96
CA LEU A 49 -13.31 6.03 -10.77
C LEU A 49 -12.91 4.58 -11.03
N ALA A 50 -11.62 4.32 -11.32
CA ALA A 50 -11.13 2.95 -11.49
C ALA A 50 -11.33 2.12 -10.21
N SER A 51 -11.02 2.69 -9.05
CA SER A 51 -11.26 2.07 -7.75
C SER A 51 -12.75 1.81 -7.50
N GLY A 52 -13.62 2.76 -7.83
CA GLY A 52 -15.07 2.58 -7.73
C GLY A 52 -15.57 1.39 -8.55
N VAL A 53 -15.07 1.26 -9.78
CA VAL A 53 -15.36 0.09 -10.63
C VAL A 53 -14.80 -1.19 -10.03
N ILE A 54 -13.54 -1.21 -9.57
CA ILE A 54 -12.90 -2.40 -8.98
C ILE A 54 -13.67 -2.93 -7.77
N PHE A 55 -14.21 -2.05 -6.94
CA PHE A 55 -14.92 -2.43 -5.71
C PHE A 55 -16.45 -2.40 -5.84
N ALA A 56 -16.98 -2.31 -7.05
CA ALA A 56 -18.42 -2.26 -7.31
C ALA A 56 -19.15 -1.24 -6.41
N GLN A 57 -18.57 -0.05 -6.25
CA GLN A 57 -18.97 0.98 -5.27
C GLN A 57 -20.47 1.32 -5.34
N ASP A 58 -21.03 1.41 -6.55
CA ASP A 58 -22.45 1.77 -6.78
C ASP A 58 -23.42 0.78 -6.13
N TYR A 59 -22.98 -0.43 -5.85
CA TYR A 59 -23.78 -1.52 -5.26
C TYR A 59 -23.39 -1.81 -3.82
N THR A 60 -22.10 -1.84 -3.52
CA THR A 60 -21.57 -2.21 -2.21
C THR A 60 -21.63 -1.06 -1.22
N GLY A 61 -21.57 0.19 -1.70
CA GLY A 61 -21.32 1.36 -0.87
C GLY A 61 -19.88 1.40 -0.32
N ALA A 62 -18.95 0.66 -0.97
CA ALA A 62 -17.55 0.68 -0.55
C ALA A 62 -16.99 2.11 -0.60
N PRO A 63 -16.37 2.59 0.48
CA PRO A 63 -15.90 3.97 0.54
C PRO A 63 -14.88 4.28 -0.54
N ASN A 64 -14.95 5.48 -1.09
CA ASN A 64 -13.93 6.03 -1.96
C ASN A 64 -13.20 7.18 -1.23
N ARG A 65 -11.92 7.32 -1.46
CA ARG A 65 -11.17 8.34 -0.78
C ARG A 65 -11.27 9.68 -1.51
N GLY A 66 -11.39 10.76 -0.75
CA GLY A 66 -11.33 12.11 -1.31
C GLY A 66 -10.02 12.35 -2.08
N PRO A 67 -10.04 13.12 -3.17
CA PRO A 67 -8.87 13.39 -4.02
C PRO A 67 -7.73 14.08 -3.27
N TRP A 68 -8.04 14.81 -2.21
CA TRP A 68 -7.11 15.54 -1.34
C TRP A 68 -6.24 14.64 -0.44
N SER A 69 -6.74 13.45 -0.09
CA SER A 69 -6.11 12.59 0.93
C SER A 69 -4.70 12.11 0.58
N GLY A 70 -4.40 11.88 -0.69
CA GLY A 70 -3.08 11.44 -1.11
C GLY A 70 -2.00 12.51 -0.89
N LYS A 71 -2.34 13.78 -1.09
CA LYS A 71 -1.44 14.92 -0.81
C LYS A 71 -1.28 15.12 0.69
N ALA A 72 -2.39 15.10 1.44
CA ALA A 72 -2.40 15.26 2.90
C ALA A 72 -1.52 14.22 3.59
N LEU A 73 -1.69 12.93 3.26
CA LEU A 73 -0.86 11.86 3.82
C LEU A 73 0.62 12.00 3.44
N ARG A 74 0.92 12.36 2.19
CA ARG A 74 2.30 12.54 1.75
C ARG A 74 3.01 13.63 2.54
N VAL A 75 2.36 14.78 2.71
CA VAL A 75 2.88 15.90 3.49
C VAL A 75 3.03 15.52 4.97
N GLY A 76 1.99 14.95 5.57
CA GLY A 76 2.00 14.56 6.99
C GLY A 76 3.06 13.51 7.30
N ILE A 77 3.17 12.46 6.47
CA ILE A 77 4.20 11.43 6.63
C ILE A 77 5.60 12.04 6.47
N HIS A 78 5.83 12.84 5.42
CA HIS A 78 7.15 13.43 5.17
C HIS A 78 7.62 14.34 6.32
N GLN A 79 6.71 15.17 6.83
CA GLN A 79 7.03 16.08 7.94
C GLN A 79 7.31 15.36 9.28
N ASN A 80 6.79 14.15 9.45
CA ASN A 80 6.86 13.39 10.70
C ASN A 80 7.67 12.09 10.58
N LEU A 81 8.33 11.82 9.44
CA LEU A 81 8.90 10.49 9.15
C LEU A 81 9.89 10.00 10.22
N GLY A 82 10.75 10.88 10.75
CA GLY A 82 11.69 10.55 11.81
C GLY A 82 10.98 10.15 13.12
N ASP A 83 9.97 10.92 13.54
CA ASP A 83 9.20 10.62 14.76
C ASP A 83 8.34 9.36 14.57
N ILE A 84 7.79 9.17 13.37
CA ILE A 84 7.06 7.96 12.98
C ILE A 84 7.98 6.74 13.11
N THR A 85 9.19 6.81 12.56
CA THR A 85 10.14 5.69 12.57
C THR A 85 10.51 5.27 14.00
N LYS A 86 10.76 6.25 14.90
CA LYS A 86 11.01 5.97 16.33
C LYS A 86 9.82 5.27 16.99
N LYS A 87 8.60 5.76 16.73
CA LYS A 87 7.38 5.15 17.28
C LYS A 87 7.15 3.76 16.70
N LEU A 88 7.40 3.55 15.39
CA LEU A 88 7.34 2.23 14.76
C LEU A 88 8.28 1.25 15.45
N ASP A 89 9.53 1.65 15.67
CA ASP A 89 10.55 0.81 16.30
C ASP A 89 10.09 0.32 17.67
N GLN A 90 9.61 1.24 18.54
CA GLN A 90 9.07 0.94 19.87
C GLN A 90 7.82 0.05 19.82
N LYS A 91 6.88 0.33 18.89
CA LYS A 91 5.63 -0.44 18.78
C LYS A 91 5.86 -1.86 18.26
N ILE A 92 6.81 -2.04 17.37
CA ILE A 92 7.23 -3.36 16.89
C ILE A 92 7.80 -4.17 18.05
N ASP A 93 8.68 -3.58 18.89
CA ASP A 93 9.21 -4.25 20.06
C ASP A 93 8.11 -4.72 21.01
N GLN A 94 7.22 -3.81 21.39
CA GLN A 94 6.09 -4.12 22.26
C GLN A 94 5.22 -5.26 21.70
N TYR A 95 4.95 -5.24 20.38
CA TYR A 95 4.15 -6.29 19.77
C TYR A 95 4.89 -7.64 19.73
N PHE A 96 6.17 -7.64 19.40
CA PHE A 96 6.98 -8.85 19.33
C PHE A 96 7.18 -9.48 20.71
N GLU A 97 7.40 -8.67 21.74
CA GLU A 97 7.51 -9.14 23.13
C GLU A 97 6.24 -9.84 23.61
N MET A 98 5.07 -9.36 23.21
CA MET A 98 3.78 -9.94 23.60
C MET A 98 3.40 -11.21 22.80
N HIS A 99 3.87 -11.35 21.55
CA HIS A 99 3.31 -12.35 20.63
C HIS A 99 4.31 -13.36 20.09
N LEU A 100 5.61 -13.17 20.34
CA LEU A 100 6.65 -14.07 19.90
C LEU A 100 7.36 -14.72 21.09
N PRO A 101 7.89 -15.95 20.94
CA PRO A 101 8.64 -16.60 21.99
C PRO A 101 9.82 -15.75 22.47
N GLN A 102 9.93 -15.53 23.77
CA GLN A 102 11.05 -14.79 24.37
C GLN A 102 12.12 -15.73 24.95
N ASN A 103 11.81 -17.02 25.09
CA ASN A 103 12.76 -18.01 25.55
C ASN A 103 13.48 -18.68 24.38
N PRO A 104 14.83 -18.60 24.28
CA PRO A 104 15.60 -19.20 23.19
C PRO A 104 15.44 -20.74 23.07
N THR A 105 15.04 -21.40 24.16
CA THR A 105 14.85 -22.87 24.20
C THR A 105 13.44 -23.34 23.83
N SER A 106 12.50 -22.42 23.66
CA SER A 106 11.11 -22.73 23.30
C SER A 106 10.83 -22.35 21.89
N PRO A 107 10.81 -23.31 20.91
CA PRO A 107 10.44 -23.00 19.55
C PRO A 107 8.97 -22.55 19.50
N GLY A 108 8.69 -21.62 18.61
CA GLY A 108 7.34 -21.18 18.30
C GLY A 108 7.10 -21.24 16.80
N SER A 109 5.85 -21.42 16.40
CA SER A 109 5.44 -21.39 15.00
C SER A 109 4.48 -20.23 14.78
N ILE A 110 4.60 -19.55 13.65
CA ILE A 110 3.69 -18.48 13.21
C ILE A 110 3.22 -18.75 11.77
N THR A 111 1.93 -18.57 11.54
CA THR A 111 1.40 -18.46 10.18
C THR A 111 1.53 -17.02 9.73
N PHE A 112 2.26 -16.75 8.66
CA PHE A 112 2.67 -15.39 8.28
C PHE A 112 1.51 -14.38 8.21
N MET A 113 0.45 -14.68 7.47
CA MET A 113 -0.64 -13.72 7.34
C MET A 113 -1.43 -13.56 8.65
N ASP A 114 -1.59 -14.64 9.43
CA ASP A 114 -2.31 -14.60 10.70
C ASP A 114 -1.52 -13.83 11.77
N PHE A 115 -0.20 -13.78 11.65
CA PHE A 115 0.67 -12.96 12.50
C PHE A 115 0.79 -11.52 11.99
N PHE A 116 1.17 -11.34 10.70
CA PHE A 116 1.50 -9.99 10.20
C PHE A 116 0.29 -9.09 10.00
N VAL A 117 -0.89 -9.59 9.66
CA VAL A 117 -2.08 -8.74 9.48
C VAL A 117 -2.46 -8.07 10.80
N PRO A 118 -2.64 -8.78 11.93
CA PRO A 118 -2.90 -8.14 13.22
C PRO A 118 -1.74 -7.28 13.72
N ALA A 119 -0.48 -7.71 13.53
CA ALA A 119 0.70 -6.95 13.92
C ALA A 119 0.73 -5.57 13.25
N ILE A 120 0.63 -5.56 11.93
CA ILE A 120 0.65 -4.32 11.15
C ILE A 120 -0.60 -3.48 11.43
N ALA A 121 -1.76 -4.11 11.62
CA ALA A 121 -2.97 -3.39 12.01
C ALA A 121 -2.78 -2.67 13.35
N ASN A 122 -2.30 -3.36 14.39
CA ASN A 122 -2.07 -2.77 15.71
C ASN A 122 -1.06 -1.61 15.63
N ILE A 123 0.11 -1.86 15.07
CA ILE A 123 1.20 -0.88 14.99
C ILE A 123 0.78 0.34 14.15
N THR A 124 0.20 0.12 12.98
CA THR A 124 -0.20 1.21 12.08
C THR A 124 -1.38 2.01 12.62
N ASN A 125 -2.37 1.33 13.21
CA ASN A 125 -3.52 2.01 13.81
C ASN A 125 -3.09 2.91 14.99
N ALA A 126 -2.14 2.49 15.82
CA ALA A 126 -1.60 3.33 16.90
C ALA A 126 -1.06 4.67 16.40
N LEU A 127 -0.44 4.67 15.21
CA LEU A 127 0.09 5.88 14.58
C LEU A 127 -0.97 6.69 13.83
N LEU A 128 -1.99 6.03 13.27
CA LEU A 128 -3.01 6.71 12.47
C LEU A 128 -4.16 7.27 13.30
N VAL A 129 -4.63 6.53 14.33
CA VAL A 129 -5.79 6.92 15.14
C VAL A 129 -5.50 7.05 16.63
N GLY A 130 -4.27 6.74 17.06
CA GLY A 130 -3.85 6.79 18.46
C GLY A 130 -4.02 5.46 19.19
N GLU A 131 -3.26 5.31 20.28
CA GLU A 131 -3.13 4.05 21.00
C GLU A 131 -4.44 3.55 21.62
N LYS A 132 -5.23 4.47 22.17
CA LYS A 132 -6.49 4.12 22.83
C LYS A 132 -7.42 3.33 21.90
N LEU A 133 -7.63 3.81 20.70
CA LEU A 133 -8.50 3.14 19.73
C LEU A 133 -7.81 1.92 19.12
N ALA A 134 -6.50 2.00 18.87
CA ALA A 134 -5.72 0.89 18.32
C ALA A 134 -5.58 -0.31 19.27
N SER A 135 -5.78 -0.14 20.57
CA SER A 135 -5.77 -1.25 21.55
C SER A 135 -7.12 -1.95 21.67
N GLU A 136 -8.20 -1.41 21.10
CA GLU A 136 -9.53 -2.04 21.13
C GLU A 136 -9.59 -3.26 20.20
N PRO A 137 -9.82 -4.49 20.71
CA PRO A 137 -9.83 -5.71 19.87
C PRO A 137 -10.85 -5.63 18.73
N GLU A 138 -12.03 -5.06 19.00
CA GLU A 138 -13.08 -4.90 17.99
C GLU A 138 -12.66 -3.94 16.87
N TRP A 139 -11.93 -2.86 17.19
CA TRP A 139 -11.38 -1.96 16.19
C TRP A 139 -10.40 -2.68 15.26
N ILE A 140 -9.47 -3.44 15.81
CA ILE A 140 -8.49 -4.22 15.02
C ILE A 140 -9.23 -5.21 14.12
N ARG A 141 -10.18 -5.98 14.68
CA ARG A 141 -10.99 -6.93 13.93
C ARG A 141 -11.73 -6.25 12.77
N GLN A 142 -12.42 -5.15 13.03
CA GLN A 142 -13.18 -4.41 12.01
C GLN A 142 -12.29 -3.85 10.90
N THR A 143 -11.11 -3.34 11.23
CA THR A 143 -10.17 -2.79 10.23
C THR A 143 -9.51 -3.88 9.39
N CYS A 144 -9.20 -5.05 9.96
CA CYS A 144 -8.69 -6.20 9.22
C CYS A 144 -9.76 -6.81 8.31
N ASP A 145 -10.94 -7.10 8.86
CA ASP A 145 -12.04 -7.74 8.13
C ASP A 145 -12.60 -6.88 7.01
N PHE A 146 -12.55 -5.57 7.16
CA PHE A 146 -13.10 -4.66 6.17
C PHE A 146 -12.44 -4.80 4.80
N ALA A 147 -11.13 -4.98 4.75
CA ALA A 147 -10.42 -5.18 3.48
C ALA A 147 -10.92 -6.45 2.77
N VAL A 148 -11.00 -7.56 3.50
CA VAL A 148 -11.49 -8.84 2.99
C VAL A 148 -12.95 -8.70 2.50
N ASN A 149 -13.81 -8.12 3.35
CA ASN A 149 -15.22 -7.91 2.99
C ASN A 149 -15.40 -6.97 1.80
N ARG A 150 -14.51 -6.01 1.59
CA ARG A 150 -14.56 -5.10 0.45
C ARG A 150 -14.32 -5.80 -0.89
N TYR A 151 -13.33 -6.70 -0.96
CA TYR A 151 -13.11 -7.53 -2.16
C TYR A 151 -14.24 -8.52 -2.34
N LYS A 152 -14.57 -9.27 -1.28
CA LYS A 152 -15.62 -10.28 -1.32
C LYS A 152 -16.99 -9.69 -1.71
N SER A 153 -17.37 -8.54 -1.16
CA SER A 153 -18.65 -7.90 -1.53
C SER A 153 -18.70 -7.49 -3.00
N ALA A 154 -17.58 -7.04 -3.56
CA ALA A 154 -17.51 -6.69 -4.97
C ALA A 154 -17.69 -7.94 -5.87
N ASP A 155 -17.07 -9.06 -5.50
CA ASP A 155 -17.18 -10.31 -6.25
C ASP A 155 -18.57 -10.94 -6.08
N ASP A 156 -19.12 -10.97 -4.87
CA ASP A 156 -20.46 -11.50 -4.59
C ASP A 156 -21.55 -10.70 -5.33
N VAL A 157 -21.43 -9.37 -5.41
CA VAL A 157 -22.38 -8.53 -6.17
C VAL A 157 -22.29 -8.80 -7.67
N ARG A 158 -21.09 -8.98 -8.21
CA ARG A 158 -20.85 -9.22 -9.62
C ARG A 158 -21.30 -10.60 -10.09
N ALA A 159 -21.50 -11.53 -9.19
CA ALA A 159 -22.12 -12.81 -9.49
C ALA A 159 -23.59 -12.67 -9.94
N TRP A 160 -24.19 -11.49 -9.77
CA TRP A 160 -25.56 -11.19 -10.16
C TRP A 160 -25.63 -10.39 -11.47
N PRO A 161 -26.66 -10.57 -12.29
CA PRO A 161 -26.90 -9.72 -13.45
C PRO A 161 -26.97 -8.25 -13.05
N PRO A 162 -26.39 -7.30 -13.82
CA PRO A 162 -26.31 -5.88 -13.44
C PRO A 162 -27.66 -5.24 -13.09
N TYR A 163 -28.73 -5.64 -13.75
CA TYR A 163 -30.09 -5.13 -13.50
C TYR A 163 -30.69 -5.62 -12.17
N LEU A 164 -30.23 -6.76 -11.63
CA LEU A 164 -30.64 -7.29 -10.33
C LEU A 164 -29.67 -6.88 -9.21
N ALA A 165 -28.41 -6.62 -9.56
CA ALA A 165 -27.33 -6.37 -8.60
C ALA A 165 -27.71 -5.29 -7.56
N ARG A 166 -28.37 -4.19 -7.98
CA ARG A 166 -28.77 -3.10 -7.08
C ARG A 166 -29.82 -3.55 -6.06
N ALA A 167 -30.78 -4.37 -6.45
CA ALA A 167 -31.83 -4.89 -5.58
C ALA A 167 -31.29 -5.95 -4.60
N VAL A 168 -30.40 -6.82 -5.09
CA VAL A 168 -29.85 -7.95 -4.32
C VAL A 168 -28.71 -7.54 -3.40
N ALA A 169 -27.91 -6.54 -3.75
CA ALA A 169 -26.74 -6.12 -2.97
C ALA A 169 -27.00 -5.93 -1.47
N PRO A 170 -28.10 -5.29 -1.01
CA PRO A 170 -28.39 -5.17 0.41
C PRO A 170 -28.64 -6.50 1.14
N MET A 171 -28.96 -7.56 0.40
CA MET A 171 -29.24 -8.90 0.94
C MET A 171 -27.97 -9.74 1.06
N ILE A 172 -26.91 -9.39 0.34
CA ILE A 172 -25.64 -10.12 0.32
C ILE A 172 -24.92 -9.98 1.67
N PRO A 173 -24.56 -11.09 2.34
CA PRO A 173 -23.93 -11.04 3.66
C PRO A 173 -22.62 -10.25 3.72
N SER A 174 -21.77 -10.37 2.72
CA SER A 174 -20.51 -9.60 2.66
C SER A 174 -20.73 -8.10 2.51
N VAL A 175 -21.75 -7.66 1.76
CA VAL A 175 -22.16 -6.26 1.65
C VAL A 175 -22.71 -5.74 2.97
N ARG A 176 -23.51 -6.55 3.68
CA ARG A 176 -24.01 -6.18 5.01
C ARG A 176 -22.87 -5.99 6.01
N ARG A 177 -21.92 -6.95 6.07
CA ARG A 177 -20.73 -6.82 6.93
C ARG A 177 -19.91 -5.57 6.58
N LEU A 178 -19.69 -5.31 5.30
CA LEU A 178 -18.98 -4.11 4.84
C LEU A 178 -19.65 -2.81 5.35
N ARG A 179 -20.98 -2.72 5.25
CA ARG A 179 -21.75 -1.56 5.73
C ARG A 179 -21.75 -1.45 7.25
N GLN A 180 -21.82 -2.57 7.96
CA GLN A 180 -21.72 -2.61 9.43
C GLN A 180 -20.35 -2.09 9.89
N SER A 181 -19.26 -2.60 9.30
CA SER A 181 -17.90 -2.12 9.60
C SER A 181 -17.76 -0.62 9.32
N ARG A 182 -18.33 -0.12 8.21
CA ARG A 182 -18.31 1.31 7.89
C ARG A 182 -19.03 2.14 8.95
N SER A 183 -20.21 1.70 9.39
CA SER A 183 -20.98 2.38 10.43
C SER A 183 -20.25 2.37 11.78
N TYR A 184 -19.65 1.24 12.15
CA TYR A 184 -18.85 1.10 13.35
C TYR A 184 -17.65 2.07 13.34
N VAL A 185 -16.85 2.05 12.28
CA VAL A 185 -15.67 2.93 12.17
C VAL A 185 -16.06 4.41 12.18
N LYS A 186 -17.15 4.77 11.51
CA LYS A 186 -17.69 6.14 11.54
C LYS A 186 -18.03 6.57 12.96
N ALA A 187 -18.71 5.73 13.75
CA ALA A 187 -19.04 6.00 15.14
C ALA A 187 -17.80 6.22 16.01
N GLN A 188 -16.76 5.38 15.84
CA GLN A 188 -15.50 5.50 16.58
C GLN A 188 -14.70 6.76 16.21
N LEU A 189 -14.78 7.22 14.96
CA LEU A 189 -14.06 8.40 14.48
C LEU A 189 -14.82 9.72 14.76
N THR A 190 -16.10 9.68 15.12
CA THR A 190 -16.93 10.86 15.39
C THR A 190 -16.29 11.78 16.45
N PRO A 191 -15.84 11.31 17.63
CA PRO A 191 -15.21 12.18 18.62
C PRO A 191 -13.93 12.87 18.12
N MET A 192 -13.16 12.20 17.26
CA MET A 192 -11.95 12.77 16.64
C MET A 192 -12.33 13.89 15.66
N TYR A 193 -13.29 13.63 14.79
CA TYR A 193 -13.81 14.62 13.84
C TYR A 193 -14.33 15.87 14.55
N GLU A 194 -15.16 15.70 15.57
CA GLU A 194 -15.68 16.80 16.36
C GLU A 194 -14.58 17.57 17.11
N GLY A 195 -13.58 16.84 17.63
CA GLY A 195 -12.41 17.45 18.25
C GLY A 195 -11.62 18.32 17.28
N LEU A 196 -11.44 17.87 16.04
CA LEU A 196 -10.76 18.61 14.97
C LEU A 196 -11.58 19.85 14.56
N LYS A 197 -12.89 19.73 14.39
CA LYS A 197 -13.79 20.87 14.14
C LYS A 197 -13.71 21.94 15.23
N ARG A 198 -13.69 21.53 16.50
CA ARG A 198 -13.52 22.48 17.63
C ARG A 198 -12.18 23.19 17.59
N ARG A 199 -11.09 22.50 17.18
CA ARG A 199 -9.75 23.13 17.04
C ARG A 199 -9.75 24.25 15.98
N GLU A 200 -10.61 24.19 14.96
CA GLU A 200 -10.73 25.25 13.96
C GLU A 200 -11.29 26.57 14.51
N LEU A 201 -11.99 26.50 15.64
CA LEU A 201 -12.51 27.68 16.33
C LEU A 201 -11.47 28.36 17.24
N LEU A 202 -10.31 27.74 17.44
CA LEU A 202 -9.23 28.27 18.27
C LEU A 202 -8.53 29.47 17.61
N SER A 203 -7.88 30.29 18.40
CA SER A 203 -7.03 31.40 17.95
C SER A 203 -5.83 30.88 17.14
N SER A 204 -5.22 31.73 16.32
CA SER A 204 -4.05 31.37 15.51
C SER A 204 -2.87 30.84 16.33
N ASN A 205 -2.64 31.39 17.54
CA ASN A 205 -1.58 30.97 18.45
C ASN A 205 -1.84 29.57 19.02
N GLU A 206 -3.10 29.24 19.31
CA GLU A 206 -3.49 27.90 19.79
C GLU A 206 -3.45 26.87 18.66
N LYS A 207 -3.88 27.23 17.45
CA LYS A 207 -3.76 26.36 16.26
C LYS A 207 -2.31 26.00 15.95
N ALA A 208 -1.36 26.90 16.20
CA ALA A 208 0.06 26.66 15.97
C ALA A 208 0.58 25.42 16.72
N LYS A 209 0.02 25.09 17.90
CA LYS A 209 0.37 23.90 18.68
C LYS A 209 0.04 22.58 17.95
N TYR A 210 -0.93 22.61 17.05
CA TYR A 210 -1.40 21.42 16.30
C TYR A 210 -0.91 21.39 14.86
N ARG A 211 -0.10 22.36 14.42
CA ARG A 211 0.29 22.59 13.03
C ARG A 211 0.94 21.37 12.38
N LYS A 212 1.73 20.60 13.14
CA LYS A 212 2.46 19.44 12.63
C LYS A 212 1.61 18.17 12.61
N GLY A 213 0.63 18.08 13.52
CA GLY A 213 -0.15 16.86 13.77
C GLY A 213 0.70 15.74 14.36
N THR A 214 0.11 14.92 15.22
CA THR A 214 0.78 13.78 15.86
C THR A 214 0.36 12.45 15.25
N PHE A 215 -0.89 12.40 14.78
CA PHE A 215 -1.53 11.19 14.27
C PHE A 215 -1.97 11.36 12.82
N GLY A 216 -2.16 10.23 12.13
CA GLY A 216 -2.57 10.21 10.73
C GLY A 216 -3.91 10.90 10.47
N TYR A 217 -4.84 10.83 11.40
CA TYR A 217 -6.13 11.53 11.27
C TYR A 217 -5.97 13.06 11.27
N GLU A 218 -4.97 13.59 11.99
CA GLU A 218 -4.64 15.03 12.00
C GLU A 218 -3.94 15.45 10.71
N TRP A 219 -3.09 14.59 10.13
CA TRP A 219 -2.47 14.86 8.83
C TRP A 219 -3.52 14.90 7.71
N LEU A 220 -4.47 13.98 7.76
CA LEU A 220 -5.59 13.99 6.81
C LEU A 220 -6.43 15.25 6.95
N TRP A 221 -6.73 15.65 8.19
CA TRP A 221 -7.47 16.87 8.46
C TRP A 221 -6.79 18.12 7.92
N GLY A 222 -5.48 18.25 8.11
CA GLY A 222 -4.69 19.40 7.64
C GLY A 222 -4.66 19.58 6.11
N GLY A 223 -5.08 18.58 5.35
CA GLY A 223 -5.22 18.67 3.88
C GLY A 223 -6.65 18.47 3.39
N ALA A 224 -7.62 18.39 4.29
CA ALA A 224 -9.03 18.27 3.95
C ALA A 224 -9.63 19.61 3.47
N PRO A 225 -10.64 19.60 2.59
CA PRO A 225 -11.38 20.81 2.25
C PRO A 225 -12.21 21.28 3.44
N ASP A 226 -12.56 22.57 3.46
CA ASP A 226 -13.30 23.20 4.57
C ASP A 226 -14.69 22.59 4.79
N ASP A 227 -15.29 22.07 3.74
CA ASP A 227 -16.63 21.44 3.72
C ASP A 227 -16.60 19.92 3.94
N VAL A 228 -15.43 19.35 4.35
CA VAL A 228 -15.32 17.91 4.58
C VAL A 228 -16.35 17.42 5.60
N THR A 229 -17.14 16.43 5.20
CA THR A 229 -18.14 15.81 6.08
C THR A 229 -17.53 14.70 6.95
N LEU A 230 -18.26 14.30 8.01
CA LEU A 230 -17.87 13.13 8.81
C LEU A 230 -17.82 11.85 7.97
N ASP A 231 -18.69 11.70 6.97
CA ASP A 231 -18.66 10.56 6.05
C ASP A 231 -17.39 10.56 5.20
N ASP A 232 -17.03 11.70 4.60
CA ASP A 232 -15.81 11.82 3.78
C ASP A 232 -14.55 11.56 4.61
N PHE A 233 -14.51 12.11 5.82
CA PHE A 233 -13.39 11.91 6.74
C PHE A 233 -13.26 10.43 7.16
N SER A 234 -14.36 9.82 7.59
CA SER A 234 -14.37 8.42 8.04
C SER A 234 -14.06 7.46 6.91
N ASP A 235 -14.61 7.66 5.72
CA ASP A 235 -14.33 6.87 4.53
C ASP A 235 -12.86 6.99 4.11
N THR A 236 -12.30 8.19 4.20
CA THR A 236 -10.89 8.44 3.88
C THR A 236 -9.96 7.78 4.90
N MET A 237 -10.26 7.88 6.20
CA MET A 237 -9.52 7.18 7.25
C MET A 237 -9.57 5.67 7.05
N MET A 238 -10.76 5.10 6.87
CA MET A 238 -10.95 3.68 6.67
C MET A 238 -10.15 3.16 5.47
N ARG A 239 -10.16 3.87 4.36
CA ARG A 239 -9.34 3.49 3.18
C ARG A 239 -7.85 3.58 3.43
N THR A 240 -7.41 4.53 4.24
CA THR A 240 -6.00 4.68 4.61
C THR A 240 -5.55 3.50 5.47
N LEU A 241 -6.35 3.13 6.47
CA LEU A 241 -6.10 1.97 7.33
C LEU A 241 -6.00 0.67 6.53
N ILE A 242 -6.99 0.41 5.67
CA ILE A 242 -7.01 -0.80 4.83
C ILE A 242 -5.80 -0.89 3.91
N ALA A 243 -5.46 0.22 3.25
CA ALA A 243 -4.37 0.24 2.28
C ALA A 243 -3.02 -0.07 2.94
N SER A 244 -2.84 0.27 4.21
CA SER A 244 -1.59 0.09 4.95
C SER A 244 -1.42 -1.32 5.54
N ILE A 245 -2.50 -2.06 5.82
CA ILE A 245 -2.41 -3.33 6.55
C ILE A 245 -2.03 -4.49 5.63
N HIS A 246 -2.93 -4.92 4.76
CA HIS A 246 -2.76 -6.16 4.00
C HIS A 246 -1.64 -6.11 2.96
N THR A 247 -1.40 -4.95 2.36
CA THR A 247 -0.31 -4.78 1.38
C THR A 247 1.06 -4.94 2.03
N THR A 248 1.24 -4.35 3.21
CA THR A 248 2.49 -4.44 3.98
C THR A 248 2.67 -5.85 4.54
N ALA A 249 1.60 -6.46 5.11
CA ALA A 249 1.64 -7.83 5.60
C ALA A 249 2.07 -8.82 4.50
N LYS A 250 1.46 -8.72 3.31
CA LYS A 250 1.84 -9.57 2.17
C LYS A 250 3.30 -9.36 1.78
N THR A 251 3.76 -8.11 1.69
CA THR A 251 5.14 -7.82 1.26
C THR A 251 6.16 -8.36 2.26
N ILE A 252 5.94 -8.20 3.58
CA ILE A 252 6.81 -8.78 4.61
C ILE A 252 6.80 -10.31 4.55
N SER A 253 5.62 -10.93 4.42
CA SER A 253 5.51 -12.39 4.34
C SER A 253 6.29 -12.96 3.17
N VAL A 254 6.17 -12.34 1.98
CA VAL A 254 6.92 -12.75 0.80
C VAL A 254 8.43 -12.57 1.02
N ALA A 255 8.86 -11.42 1.55
CA ALA A 255 10.27 -11.17 1.81
C ALA A 255 10.88 -12.16 2.81
N LEU A 256 10.13 -12.58 3.84
CA LEU A 256 10.58 -13.64 4.76
C LEU A 256 10.67 -14.99 4.08
N VAL A 257 9.71 -15.36 3.23
CA VAL A 257 9.82 -16.59 2.43
C VAL A 257 11.07 -16.54 1.56
N ASP A 258 11.31 -15.43 0.86
CA ASP A 258 12.51 -15.27 0.03
C ASP A 258 13.79 -15.37 0.88
N MET A 259 13.85 -14.75 2.07
CA MET A 259 15.00 -14.87 2.99
C MET A 259 15.26 -16.31 3.45
N LEU A 260 14.21 -17.05 3.74
CA LEU A 260 14.31 -18.40 4.27
C LEU A 260 14.51 -19.47 3.19
N THR A 261 14.20 -19.15 1.93
CA THR A 261 14.50 -20.00 0.76
C THR A 261 15.82 -19.66 0.10
N GLN A 262 16.24 -18.39 0.18
CA GLN A 262 17.50 -17.88 -0.38
C GLN A 262 18.53 -17.68 0.74
N THR A 263 18.85 -18.77 1.45
CA THR A 263 19.65 -18.76 2.69
C THR A 263 21.04 -18.17 2.55
N GLN A 264 21.60 -18.12 1.32
CA GLN A 264 22.90 -17.51 1.03
C GLN A 264 23.00 -16.03 1.38
N TYR A 265 21.86 -15.33 1.53
CA TYR A 265 21.84 -13.90 1.90
C TYR A 265 21.66 -13.69 3.42
N LEU A 266 21.28 -14.72 4.18
CA LEU A 266 20.88 -14.55 5.59
C LEU A 266 22.00 -14.00 6.47
N ASP A 267 23.21 -14.52 6.35
CA ASP A 267 24.33 -14.12 7.23
C ASP A 267 24.72 -12.66 7.02
N GLU A 268 24.78 -12.20 5.77
CA GLU A 268 25.08 -10.80 5.49
C GLU A 268 23.95 -9.84 5.89
N LEU A 269 22.68 -10.24 5.75
CA LEU A 269 21.54 -9.43 6.21
C LEU A 269 21.47 -9.39 7.74
N ARG A 270 21.81 -10.48 8.43
CA ARG A 270 21.95 -10.51 9.89
C ARG A 270 23.09 -9.64 10.39
N ALA A 271 24.25 -9.67 9.73
CA ALA A 271 25.38 -8.83 10.06
C ALA A 271 25.00 -7.35 9.92
N GLU A 272 24.44 -6.96 8.79
CA GLU A 272 23.97 -5.58 8.57
C GLU A 272 22.93 -5.15 9.61
N ALA A 273 21.97 -6.01 9.95
CA ALA A 273 20.94 -5.71 10.92
C ALA A 273 21.53 -5.52 12.33
N ARG A 274 22.53 -6.31 12.72
CA ARG A 274 23.25 -6.15 14.01
C ARG A 274 24.06 -4.85 14.04
N ASP A 275 24.75 -4.51 12.97
CA ASP A 275 25.54 -3.28 12.86
C ASP A 275 24.66 -2.01 12.85
N ALA A 276 23.39 -2.15 12.49
CA ALA A 276 22.42 -1.08 12.52
C ALA A 276 21.80 -0.81 13.92
N ILE A 277 22.07 -1.67 14.90
CA ILE A 277 21.59 -1.46 16.28
C ILE A 277 22.39 -0.32 16.93
N LEU A 278 21.67 0.70 17.37
CA LEU A 278 22.25 1.84 18.10
C LEU A 278 22.46 1.50 19.58
N PRO A 279 23.30 2.28 20.33
CA PRO A 279 23.55 2.04 21.75
C PRO A 279 22.30 2.03 22.65
N ASN A 280 21.22 2.68 22.22
CA ASN A 280 19.93 2.69 22.91
C ASN A 280 19.01 1.52 22.51
N GLY A 281 19.48 0.57 21.70
CA GLY A 281 18.76 -0.60 21.24
C GLY A 281 17.84 -0.35 20.04
N SER A 282 17.65 0.88 19.59
CA SER A 282 16.86 1.18 18.38
C SER A 282 17.65 0.83 17.10
N ILE A 283 16.94 0.67 15.98
CA ILE A 283 17.58 0.35 14.70
C ILE A 283 17.70 1.60 13.84
N ASP A 284 18.91 1.87 13.34
CA ASP A 284 19.19 2.88 12.33
C ASP A 284 18.82 2.33 10.93
N ILE A 285 17.65 2.72 10.45
CA ILE A 285 17.14 2.23 9.14
C ILE A 285 17.98 2.67 7.94
N ASP A 286 18.77 3.75 8.08
CA ASP A 286 19.59 4.25 6.98
C ASP A 286 20.83 3.36 6.76
N ARG A 287 21.21 2.58 7.75
CA ARG A 287 22.27 1.56 7.66
C ARG A 287 21.82 0.25 7.02
N LEU A 288 20.51 0.02 6.87
CA LEU A 288 19.94 -1.19 6.29
C LEU A 288 19.89 -1.07 4.76
N PHE A 289 21.05 -1.03 4.11
CA PHE A 289 21.22 -0.89 2.67
C PHE A 289 20.96 -2.19 1.91
N LYS A 290 21.57 -3.31 2.36
CA LYS A 290 21.40 -4.63 1.74
C LYS A 290 19.96 -5.11 1.90
N LEU A 291 19.39 -4.93 3.09
CA LEU A 291 18.00 -5.27 3.36
C LEU A 291 17.03 -4.46 2.48
N ASP A 292 17.30 -3.17 2.22
CA ASP A 292 16.51 -2.34 1.31
C ASP A 292 16.55 -2.87 -0.13
N CYS A 293 17.73 -3.31 -0.60
CA CYS A 293 17.93 -3.90 -1.92
C CYS A 293 17.23 -5.25 -2.05
N PHE A 294 17.38 -6.12 -1.03
CA PHE A 294 16.72 -7.42 -0.96
C PHE A 294 15.18 -7.29 -1.00
N LEU A 295 14.63 -6.39 -0.21
CA LEU A 295 13.19 -6.08 -0.22
C LEU A 295 12.70 -5.61 -1.59
N LYS A 296 13.49 -4.80 -2.28
CA LYS A 296 13.14 -4.32 -3.61
C LYS A 296 13.13 -5.45 -4.63
N GLU A 297 14.08 -6.37 -4.56
CA GLU A 297 14.11 -7.56 -5.42
C GLU A 297 12.94 -8.50 -5.15
N SER A 298 12.64 -8.75 -3.88
CA SER A 298 11.48 -9.54 -3.47
C SER A 298 10.17 -8.95 -4.02
N GLN A 299 9.97 -7.62 -3.89
CA GLN A 299 8.80 -6.94 -4.44
C GLN A 299 8.79 -6.96 -5.98
N ARG A 300 9.95 -6.91 -6.63
CA ARG A 300 10.07 -6.96 -8.09
C ARG A 300 9.49 -8.27 -8.64
N LEU A 301 9.92 -9.40 -8.10
CA LEU A 301 9.48 -10.73 -8.56
C LEU A 301 8.08 -11.08 -8.09
N THR A 302 7.73 -10.68 -6.86
CA THR A 302 6.42 -10.99 -6.27
C THR A 302 5.69 -9.70 -5.85
N PRO A 303 5.25 -8.87 -6.81
CA PRO A 303 4.55 -7.64 -6.50
C PRO A 303 3.19 -7.92 -5.86
N VAL A 304 2.71 -6.99 -5.03
CA VAL A 304 1.37 -7.10 -4.40
C VAL A 304 0.27 -7.23 -5.45
N PHE A 305 0.41 -6.48 -6.55
CA PHE A 305 -0.53 -6.49 -7.67
C PHE A 305 0.20 -6.72 -8.99
N LEU A 306 -0.26 -7.70 -9.77
CA LEU A 306 0.28 -8.01 -11.10
C LEU A 306 0.00 -6.90 -12.14
N LEU A 307 -1.08 -6.17 -11.93
CA LEU A 307 -1.52 -5.03 -12.74
C LEU A 307 -1.72 -3.81 -11.83
N THR A 308 -1.01 -2.72 -12.11
CA THR A 308 -1.16 -1.45 -11.38
C THR A 308 -1.50 -0.30 -12.31
N MET A 309 -1.41 0.94 -11.83
CA MET A 309 -1.73 2.13 -12.62
C MET A 309 -3.14 2.13 -13.22
N ASN A 310 -4.10 1.47 -12.51
CA ASN A 310 -5.49 1.44 -12.95
C ASN A 310 -6.10 2.85 -13.02
N ARG A 311 -6.63 3.24 -14.18
CA ARG A 311 -7.26 4.55 -14.40
C ARG A 311 -8.49 4.41 -15.30
N ILE A 312 -9.52 5.22 -15.06
CA ILE A 312 -10.60 5.46 -16.02
C ILE A 312 -10.29 6.77 -16.74
N VAL A 313 -10.33 6.73 -18.05
CA VAL A 313 -10.19 7.92 -18.91
C VAL A 313 -11.46 8.74 -18.82
N THR A 314 -11.35 10.00 -18.40
CA THR A 314 -12.49 10.92 -18.21
C THR A 314 -12.59 11.98 -19.31
N GLN A 315 -11.50 12.19 -20.03
CA GLN A 315 -11.43 13.04 -21.23
C GLN A 315 -10.67 12.28 -22.32
N PRO A 316 -11.07 12.39 -23.61
CA PRO A 316 -10.36 11.72 -24.69
C PRO A 316 -8.87 12.08 -24.66
N TYR A 317 -8.02 11.08 -24.79
CA TYR A 317 -6.58 11.32 -24.75
C TYR A 317 -5.86 10.55 -25.86
N THR A 318 -4.90 11.24 -26.51
CA THR A 318 -4.02 10.63 -27.50
C THR A 318 -2.58 10.73 -26.99
N PHE A 319 -1.95 9.58 -26.75
CA PHE A 319 -0.56 9.53 -26.32
C PHE A 319 0.36 10.06 -27.41
N LYS A 320 1.22 11.02 -27.04
CA LYS A 320 2.16 11.66 -27.98
C LYS A 320 3.23 10.69 -28.47
N VAL A 321 3.68 9.78 -27.59
CA VAL A 321 4.73 8.80 -27.86
C VAL A 321 4.34 7.82 -28.99
N SER A 322 3.05 7.52 -29.19
CA SER A 322 2.61 6.47 -30.11
C SER A 322 1.43 6.83 -31.01
N GLY A 323 0.79 7.98 -30.80
CA GLY A 323 -0.48 8.32 -31.44
C GLY A 323 -1.67 7.46 -30.96
N THR A 324 -1.50 6.61 -29.94
CA THR A 324 -2.59 5.75 -29.44
C THR A 324 -3.70 6.60 -28.84
N HIS A 325 -4.88 6.53 -29.44
CA HIS A 325 -6.08 7.20 -28.93
C HIS A 325 -6.81 6.33 -27.92
N VAL A 326 -7.16 6.90 -26.77
CA VAL A 326 -7.90 6.23 -25.69
C VAL A 326 -9.19 7.02 -25.41
N PRO A 327 -10.36 6.45 -25.75
CA PRO A 327 -11.64 7.13 -25.56
C PRO A 327 -12.07 7.18 -24.09
N VAL A 328 -12.99 8.10 -23.78
CA VAL A 328 -13.61 8.25 -22.46
C VAL A 328 -14.23 6.92 -22.00
N GLY A 329 -14.17 6.64 -20.71
CA GLY A 329 -14.68 5.41 -20.10
C GLY A 329 -13.75 4.21 -20.21
N THR A 330 -12.65 4.31 -20.97
CA THR A 330 -11.66 3.23 -21.06
C THR A 330 -10.94 3.03 -19.72
N MET A 331 -10.89 1.79 -19.27
CA MET A 331 -10.06 1.42 -18.12
C MET A 331 -8.67 1.01 -18.59
N THR A 332 -7.65 1.81 -18.24
CA THR A 332 -6.25 1.55 -18.54
C THR A 332 -5.52 0.95 -17.33
N THR A 333 -4.44 0.22 -17.59
CA THR A 333 -3.57 -0.37 -16.56
C THR A 333 -2.19 -0.68 -17.14
N ALA A 334 -1.20 -0.90 -16.28
CA ALA A 334 0.15 -1.34 -16.63
C ALA A 334 0.39 -2.79 -16.19
N ALA A 335 1.14 -3.54 -16.98
CA ALA A 335 1.53 -4.93 -16.70
C ALA A 335 2.74 -5.00 -15.75
N THR A 336 2.53 -4.66 -14.49
CA THR A 336 3.58 -4.48 -13.47
C THR A 336 4.52 -5.67 -13.37
N ALA A 337 3.98 -6.89 -13.24
CA ALA A 337 4.82 -8.09 -13.13
C ALA A 337 5.64 -8.35 -14.41
N ALA A 338 5.08 -8.08 -15.59
CA ALA A 338 5.79 -8.29 -16.84
C ALA A 338 6.88 -7.21 -17.09
N ILE A 339 6.63 -5.97 -16.67
CA ILE A 339 7.65 -4.90 -16.69
C ILE A 339 8.78 -5.23 -15.73
N ALA A 340 8.45 -5.70 -14.53
CA ALA A 340 9.41 -6.03 -13.49
C ALA A 340 10.32 -7.22 -13.83
N THR A 341 9.92 -8.09 -14.77
CA THR A 341 10.70 -9.22 -15.25
C THR A 341 11.12 -9.08 -16.71
N ASP A 342 11.21 -7.85 -17.19
CA ASP A 342 11.61 -7.59 -18.57
C ASP A 342 13.14 -7.70 -18.73
N PRO A 343 13.65 -8.62 -19.57
CA PRO A 343 15.09 -8.79 -19.79
C PRO A 343 15.77 -7.56 -20.40
N ASP A 344 15.07 -6.74 -21.18
CA ASP A 344 15.64 -5.51 -21.74
C ASP A 344 15.99 -4.49 -20.62
N THR A 345 15.36 -4.60 -19.45
CA THR A 345 15.59 -3.73 -18.29
C THR A 345 16.50 -4.39 -17.24
N PHE A 346 16.31 -5.67 -16.96
CA PHE A 346 16.92 -6.36 -15.82
C PHE A 346 17.90 -7.47 -16.21
N GLY A 347 18.14 -7.68 -17.52
CA GLY A 347 19.05 -8.73 -18.02
C GLY A 347 18.36 -10.08 -18.22
N ASP A 348 19.11 -11.04 -18.77
CA ASP A 348 18.59 -12.37 -19.11
C ASP A 348 18.12 -13.16 -17.88
N ASP A 349 18.69 -12.88 -16.71
CA ASP A 349 18.32 -13.41 -15.40
C ASP A 349 17.17 -12.66 -14.72
N SER A 350 16.45 -11.81 -15.47
CA SER A 350 15.35 -10.96 -14.96
C SER A 350 14.22 -11.72 -14.25
N SER A 351 14.04 -13.01 -14.53
CA SER A 351 13.06 -13.88 -13.87
C SER A 351 13.59 -14.60 -12.63
N GLU A 352 14.89 -14.50 -12.36
CA GLU A 352 15.55 -15.13 -11.23
C GLU A 352 15.68 -14.15 -10.05
N PHE A 353 15.67 -14.70 -8.82
CA PHE A 353 15.90 -13.89 -7.62
C PHE A 353 17.39 -13.62 -7.45
N ASP A 354 17.74 -12.36 -7.32
CA ASP A 354 19.10 -11.92 -7.05
C ASP A 354 19.09 -10.78 -6.01
N GLY A 355 19.33 -11.13 -4.75
CA GLY A 355 19.33 -10.19 -3.62
C GLY A 355 20.31 -9.02 -3.75
N HIS A 356 21.33 -9.17 -4.60
CA HIS A 356 22.33 -8.13 -4.86
C HIS A 356 22.05 -7.28 -6.11
N ARG A 357 21.01 -7.60 -6.90
CA ARG A 357 20.68 -6.87 -8.14
C ARG A 357 20.64 -5.36 -7.94
N PHE A 358 19.86 -4.91 -6.98
CA PHE A 358 19.73 -3.48 -6.70
C PHE A 358 20.94 -2.85 -6.02
N MET A 359 21.81 -3.63 -5.38
CA MET A 359 23.10 -3.14 -4.92
C MET A 359 23.99 -2.75 -6.10
N ARG A 360 24.18 -3.65 -7.06
CA ARG A 360 24.96 -3.39 -8.28
C ARG A 360 24.39 -2.21 -9.06
N LEU A 361 23.06 -2.15 -9.26
CA LEU A 361 22.41 -1.03 -9.94
C LEU A 361 22.64 0.32 -9.25
N ARG A 362 22.74 0.35 -7.93
CA ARG A 362 23.09 1.59 -7.18
C ARG A 362 24.56 1.96 -7.34
N GLU A 363 25.45 0.99 -7.32
CA GLU A 363 26.90 1.19 -7.49
C GLU A 363 27.23 1.69 -8.90
N ASP A 364 26.60 1.12 -9.92
CA ASP A 364 26.79 1.48 -11.33
C ASP A 364 26.21 2.87 -11.64
N ASN A 365 25.17 3.31 -10.94
CA ASN A 365 24.43 4.54 -11.19
C ASN A 365 24.50 5.54 -10.02
N LYS A 366 25.69 5.92 -9.59
CA LYS A 366 25.89 6.81 -8.41
C LYS A 366 25.11 8.13 -8.49
N SER A 367 24.93 8.72 -9.64
CA SER A 367 24.14 9.96 -9.84
C SER A 367 22.63 9.73 -9.74
N GLY A 368 22.15 8.51 -9.97
CA GLY A 368 20.73 8.12 -9.93
C GLY A 368 20.41 7.06 -8.85
N GLU A 369 21.32 6.82 -7.94
CA GLU A 369 21.23 5.81 -6.88
C GLU A 369 19.88 5.77 -6.15
N SER A 370 19.30 6.94 -5.89
CA SER A 370 18.02 7.05 -5.20
C SER A 370 16.86 6.32 -5.92
N ALA A 371 16.91 6.23 -7.26
CA ALA A 371 15.86 5.56 -8.05
C ALA A 371 15.73 4.06 -7.72
N PHE A 372 16.82 3.46 -7.24
CA PHE A 372 16.87 2.03 -6.92
C PHE A 372 16.55 1.69 -5.46
N LYS A 373 16.26 2.69 -4.59
CA LYS A 373 15.78 2.44 -3.21
C LYS A 373 14.40 1.81 -3.24
N MET A 374 14.09 0.98 -2.23
CA MET A 374 12.81 0.26 -2.14
C MET A 374 11.58 1.18 -2.24
N GLY A 375 11.62 2.33 -1.59
CA GLY A 375 10.51 3.30 -1.59
C GLY A 375 10.37 4.13 -2.88
N MET A 376 11.28 3.99 -3.84
CA MET A 376 11.23 4.78 -5.07
C MET A 376 10.46 4.06 -6.17
N ALA A 377 9.58 4.83 -6.81
CA ALA A 377 8.73 4.38 -7.91
C ALA A 377 9.26 4.94 -9.23
N THR A 378 9.54 4.06 -10.16
CA THR A 378 10.00 4.37 -11.54
C THR A 378 9.13 3.62 -12.53
N GLU A 379 9.30 3.86 -13.83
CA GLU A 379 8.59 3.15 -14.88
C GLU A 379 8.92 1.64 -14.89
N ASP A 380 10.08 1.25 -14.33
CA ASP A 380 10.52 -0.13 -14.16
C ASP A 380 10.09 -0.74 -12.81
N SER A 381 9.73 0.11 -11.83
CA SER A 381 9.39 -0.30 -10.46
C SER A 381 8.03 0.27 -10.06
N LEU A 382 6.95 -0.40 -10.48
CA LEU A 382 5.57 0.03 -10.29
C LEU A 382 4.91 -0.49 -9.01
N GLY A 383 5.64 -1.14 -8.11
CA GLY A 383 5.09 -1.72 -6.87
C GLY A 383 4.36 -0.70 -5.99
N PHE A 384 4.82 0.55 -5.97
CA PHE A 384 4.16 1.68 -5.31
C PHE A 384 3.41 2.62 -6.27
N GLY A 385 3.15 2.19 -7.51
CA GLY A 385 2.57 3.06 -8.54
C GLY A 385 3.58 4.06 -9.08
N LEU A 386 3.13 5.14 -9.75
CA LEU A 386 3.99 6.11 -10.39
C LEU A 386 3.38 7.52 -10.39
N GLY A 387 4.24 8.55 -10.35
CA GLY A 387 3.88 9.95 -10.50
C GLY A 387 3.06 10.52 -9.33
N SER A 388 2.17 11.47 -9.63
CA SER A 388 1.36 12.18 -8.63
C SER A 388 0.43 11.27 -7.82
N GLN A 389 0.12 10.09 -8.35
CA GLN A 389 -0.77 9.09 -7.75
C GLN A 389 -0.01 7.87 -7.19
N ALA A 390 1.32 7.96 -7.06
CA ALA A 390 2.10 6.95 -6.34
C ALA A 390 1.66 6.83 -4.88
N CYS A 391 1.93 5.67 -4.27
CA CYS A 391 1.55 5.40 -2.88
C CYS A 391 2.07 6.51 -1.94
N PRO A 392 1.19 7.22 -1.23
CA PRO A 392 1.61 8.28 -0.31
C PRO A 392 2.34 7.75 0.92
N GLY A 393 2.04 6.49 1.33
CA GLY A 393 2.60 5.83 2.51
C GLY A 393 3.83 4.97 2.24
N ARG A 394 4.43 5.00 1.05
CA ARG A 394 5.51 4.08 0.68
C ARG A 394 6.74 4.14 1.60
N PHE A 395 7.16 5.32 2.03
CA PHE A 395 8.30 5.45 2.94
C PHE A 395 7.97 4.97 4.36
N PHE A 396 6.74 5.22 4.82
CA PHE A 396 6.23 4.65 6.06
C PHE A 396 6.24 3.12 6.02
N ALA A 397 5.69 2.53 4.96
CA ALA A 397 5.64 1.08 4.79
C ALA A 397 7.05 0.46 4.71
N VAL A 398 7.97 1.08 3.97
CA VAL A 398 9.36 0.59 3.86
C VAL A 398 10.07 0.63 5.21
N ASN A 399 9.93 1.72 5.97
CA ASN A 399 10.53 1.82 7.30
C ASN A 399 9.97 0.75 8.24
N GLN A 400 8.65 0.53 8.22
CA GLN A 400 8.02 -0.52 9.02
C GLN A 400 8.51 -1.92 8.64
N MET A 401 8.60 -2.23 7.34
CA MET A 401 9.11 -3.51 6.85
C MET A 401 10.57 -3.73 7.24
N LYS A 402 11.45 -2.74 7.03
CA LYS A 402 12.86 -2.81 7.39
C LYS A 402 13.06 -3.04 8.89
N LEU A 403 12.35 -2.31 9.74
CA LEU A 403 12.42 -2.48 11.19
C LEU A 403 11.96 -3.87 11.63
N MET A 404 10.82 -4.35 11.14
CA MET A 404 10.30 -5.67 11.50
C MET A 404 11.27 -6.77 11.07
N LEU A 405 11.76 -6.74 9.83
CA LEU A 405 12.67 -7.76 9.31
C LEU A 405 14.04 -7.73 10.00
N ALA A 406 14.60 -6.54 10.27
CA ALA A 406 15.86 -6.43 11.00
C ALA A 406 15.74 -7.00 12.42
N LYS A 407 14.60 -6.78 13.10
CA LYS A 407 14.35 -7.38 14.43
C LYS A 407 14.16 -8.90 14.35
N PHE A 408 13.53 -9.42 13.32
CA PHE A 408 13.46 -10.87 13.08
C PHE A 408 14.86 -11.47 12.88
N LEU A 409 15.67 -10.87 12.01
CA LEU A 409 17.02 -11.31 11.70
C LEU A 409 17.96 -11.32 12.91
N THR A 410 17.78 -10.38 13.84
CA THR A 410 18.67 -10.21 15.00
C THR A 410 18.27 -10.99 16.24
N ARG A 411 16.99 -11.40 16.35
CA ARG A 411 16.45 -11.99 17.59
C ARG A 411 16.06 -13.45 17.49
N TRP A 412 15.77 -13.96 16.28
CA TRP A 412 15.30 -15.34 16.12
C TRP A 412 16.04 -16.06 15.00
N ASP A 413 16.31 -17.35 15.24
CA ASP A 413 16.60 -18.28 14.17
C ASP A 413 15.29 -18.81 13.61
N MET A 414 15.15 -18.73 12.28
CA MET A 414 13.88 -18.99 11.60
C MET A 414 14.07 -20.07 10.55
N THR A 415 13.10 -20.98 10.43
CA THR A 415 13.00 -21.99 9.38
C THR A 415 11.59 -22.01 8.81
N LEU A 416 11.45 -22.45 7.56
CA LEU A 416 10.14 -22.76 6.97
C LEU A 416 9.76 -24.19 7.32
N GLU A 417 8.50 -24.40 7.72
CA GLU A 417 7.89 -25.72 7.89
C GLU A 417 7.14 -26.14 6.63
#